data_36268e7db2b5cf03e0354eb32a38a00d
#
_entry.id   36268e7db2b5cf03e0354eb32a38a00d
#
_cell.length_a   1.000
_cell.length_b   1.000
_cell.length_c   1.000
_cell.angle_alpha   90.00
_cell.angle_beta   90.00
_cell.angle_gamma   90.00
#
_symmetry.space_group_name_H-M   'P 1'
#
loop_
_entity.id
_entity.type
_entity.pdbx_description
1 polymer ?
#
loop_
_entity_poly.entity_id
_entity_poly.type
_entity_poly.pdbx_seq_one_letter_code
_entity_poly.pdbx_strand_id
1 'polypeptide(L)'
;MRLALTAFAVAATLSAPALAQSEATPLVDAQWLLENAGAENVVVLDIRDEIEGTDLGELPYIANSVVAPYASAGWRTEVQGVPGQIPPVEQVAELIGSLGIDNDDHVVIVPWGTDSSEIGGATRVYWTFKYLGHDEVSILDGGWRQYDAAGGERVAELAAPEAAEFTADVQPELIATTDDVLEALETGVALVDGRPVEQFEGETKSPVVAALGTIPGSVNIPHSEFYSSEYARFAQPETVAALLEAVNVGPDEESIVFCNTGHWASVAWFGLHEILGNENASMYDGSMAEWTADASRPVE
;
A
#
# COMPACT_ATOMS: atom_id res chain seq x y z
N MET A 1 54.15 -54.99 22.17
CA MET A 1 52.88 -54.79 21.42
C MET A 1 52.14 -53.60 22.10
N ARG A 2 52.27 -52.39 21.55
CA ARG A 2 51.65 -51.20 22.10
C ARG A 2 50.40 -50.89 21.27
N LEU A 3 49.19 -50.95 21.87
CA LEU A 3 47.97 -50.50 21.29
C LEU A 3 47.88 -48.98 21.34
N ALA A 4 47.70 -48.34 20.20
CA ALA A 4 47.39 -46.95 20.11
C ALA A 4 45.85 -46.80 20.10
N LEU A 5 45.28 -46.10 21.08
CA LEU A 5 43.89 -45.65 21.08
C LEU A 5 43.80 -44.33 20.30
N THR A 6 43.08 -44.38 19.18
CA THR A 6 42.69 -43.17 18.43
C THR A 6 41.36 -42.65 18.96
N ALA A 7 41.35 -41.48 19.59
CA ALA A 7 40.13 -40.79 20.01
C ALA A 7 39.53 -40.02 18.82
N PHE A 8 38.32 -40.36 18.43
CA PHE A 8 37.50 -39.57 17.47
C PHE A 8 36.76 -38.47 18.26
N ALA A 9 37.12 -37.22 18.00
CA ALA A 9 36.34 -36.10 18.48
C ALA A 9 35.18 -35.83 17.50
N VAL A 10 33.93 -36.05 17.94
CA VAL A 10 32.72 -35.63 17.23
C VAL A 10 32.48 -34.18 17.57
N ALA A 11 32.67 -33.28 16.60
CA ALA A 11 32.24 -31.90 16.70
C ALA A 11 30.73 -31.82 16.47
N ALA A 12 29.97 -31.57 17.52
CA ALA A 12 28.55 -31.24 17.41
C ALA A 12 28.44 -29.79 16.98
N THR A 13 28.02 -29.55 15.74
CA THR A 13 27.58 -28.21 15.27
C THR A 13 26.22 -27.93 15.87
N LEU A 14 26.16 -27.04 16.85
CA LEU A 14 24.92 -26.44 17.34
C LEU A 14 24.44 -25.46 16.25
N SER A 15 23.46 -25.90 15.44
CA SER A 15 22.67 -24.97 14.63
C SER A 15 21.85 -24.13 15.61
N ALA A 16 22.08 -22.83 15.65
CA ALA A 16 21.17 -21.89 16.28
C ALA A 16 19.81 -22.01 15.58
N PRO A 17 18.68 -22.01 16.31
CA PRO A 17 17.39 -21.90 15.65
C PRO A 17 17.37 -20.57 14.89
N ALA A 18 17.05 -20.59 13.60
CA ALA A 18 16.63 -19.41 12.88
C ALA A 18 15.43 -18.87 13.67
N LEU A 19 15.54 -17.65 14.17
CA LEU A 19 14.38 -16.90 14.65
C LEU A 19 13.45 -16.81 13.42
N ALA A 20 12.25 -17.40 13.53
CA ALA A 20 11.21 -17.16 12.54
C ALA A 20 11.02 -15.62 12.55
N GLN A 21 11.31 -14.98 11.42
CA GLN A 21 10.89 -13.60 11.18
C GLN A 21 9.37 -13.60 11.39
N SER A 22 8.88 -12.76 12.28
CA SER A 22 7.45 -12.56 12.39
C SER A 22 7.06 -11.79 11.15
N GLU A 23 6.22 -12.35 10.29
CA GLU A 23 5.66 -11.62 9.16
C GLU A 23 5.12 -10.28 9.65
N ALA A 24 5.45 -9.19 8.95
CA ALA A 24 4.97 -7.87 9.28
C ALA A 24 3.44 -7.84 9.21
N THR A 25 2.79 -7.23 10.21
CA THR A 25 1.35 -6.99 10.12
C THR A 25 1.08 -5.80 9.19
N PRO A 26 -0.02 -5.80 8.41
CA PRO A 26 -0.34 -4.69 7.50
C PRO A 26 -0.41 -3.32 8.19
N LEU A 27 -0.78 -3.31 9.46
CA LEU A 27 -0.90 -2.12 10.28
C LEU A 27 -0.06 -2.24 11.55
N VAL A 28 0.62 -1.15 11.91
CA VAL A 28 1.25 -0.96 13.23
C VAL A 28 0.68 0.29 13.88
N ASP A 29 0.64 0.33 15.20
CA ASP A 29 0.20 1.52 15.93
C ASP A 29 1.38 2.42 16.33
N ALA A 30 1.05 3.62 16.87
CA ALA A 30 2.06 4.58 17.29
C ALA A 30 2.95 4.04 18.43
N GLN A 31 2.42 3.18 19.31
CA GLN A 31 3.20 2.59 20.39
C GLN A 31 4.25 1.62 19.85
N TRP A 32 3.85 0.79 18.88
CA TRP A 32 4.79 -0.09 18.19
C TRP A 32 5.92 0.71 17.53
N LEU A 33 5.58 1.80 16.82
CA LEU A 33 6.59 2.63 16.16
C LEU A 33 7.54 3.29 17.16
N LEU A 34 7.03 3.80 18.29
CA LEU A 34 7.87 4.38 19.36
C LEU A 34 8.90 3.36 19.92
N GLU A 35 8.53 2.09 19.96
CA GLU A 35 9.39 1.02 20.50
C GLU A 35 10.40 0.49 19.46
N ASN A 36 10.10 0.63 18.15
CA ASN A 36 10.85 -0.05 17.10
C ASN A 36 11.52 0.88 16.06
N ALA A 37 11.20 2.18 15.99
CA ALA A 37 11.75 3.10 14.99
C ALA A 37 13.30 3.25 15.00
N GLY A 38 13.98 2.75 16.00
CA GLY A 38 15.44 2.75 16.11
C GLY A 38 16.08 1.37 15.89
N ALA A 39 15.28 0.35 15.53
CA ALA A 39 15.82 -0.97 15.22
C ALA A 39 16.57 -0.96 13.88
N GLU A 40 17.63 -1.76 13.75
CA GLU A 40 18.54 -1.76 12.59
C GLU A 40 17.83 -2.11 11.27
N ASN A 41 16.78 -2.94 11.35
CA ASN A 41 16.01 -3.42 10.20
C ASN A 41 14.61 -2.76 10.11
N VAL A 42 14.38 -1.61 10.73
CA VAL A 42 13.11 -0.87 10.62
C VAL A 42 13.35 0.47 9.95
N VAL A 43 12.77 0.67 8.78
CA VAL A 43 12.82 1.93 8.05
C VAL A 43 11.49 2.65 8.17
N VAL A 44 11.51 3.84 8.76
CA VAL A 44 10.34 4.72 8.83
C VAL A 44 10.27 5.56 7.55
N LEU A 45 9.33 5.24 6.67
CA LEU A 45 9.14 5.91 5.38
C LEU A 45 8.07 7.01 5.51
N ASP A 46 8.52 8.25 5.64
CA ASP A 46 7.63 9.43 5.71
C ASP A 46 7.22 9.88 4.30
N ILE A 47 5.97 9.61 3.94
CA ILE A 47 5.41 9.94 2.63
C ILE A 47 4.54 11.19 2.62
N ARG A 48 4.50 11.93 3.72
CA ARG A 48 3.63 13.09 3.87
C ARG A 48 4.00 14.19 2.87
N ASP A 49 3.01 14.61 2.11
CA ASP A 49 3.13 15.81 1.27
C ASP A 49 3.02 17.08 2.12
N GLU A 50 3.59 18.18 1.62
CA GLU A 50 3.38 19.49 2.26
C GLU A 50 1.91 19.89 2.14
N ILE A 51 1.30 20.27 3.27
CA ILE A 51 -0.05 20.83 3.30
C ILE A 51 0.08 22.34 3.51
N GLU A 52 -0.41 23.13 2.55
CA GLU A 52 -0.37 24.60 2.62
C GLU A 52 -1.02 25.09 3.92
N GLY A 53 -0.28 25.89 4.67
CA GLY A 53 -0.73 26.44 5.95
C GLY A 53 -0.54 25.54 7.16
N THR A 54 0.01 24.34 6.99
CA THR A 54 0.41 23.48 8.11
C THR A 54 1.78 23.91 8.60
N ASP A 55 1.86 24.33 9.86
CA ASP A 55 3.13 24.67 10.54
C ASP A 55 3.52 23.52 11.47
N LEU A 56 4.55 22.78 11.09
CA LEU A 56 5.14 21.71 11.90
C LEU A 56 6.13 22.21 12.95
N GLY A 57 6.36 23.55 12.99
CA GLY A 57 7.31 24.18 13.89
C GLY A 57 8.77 23.87 13.53
N GLU A 58 9.64 23.87 14.56
CA GLU A 58 11.08 23.69 14.39
C GLU A 58 11.49 22.21 14.20
N LEU A 59 10.58 21.26 14.43
CA LEU A 59 10.85 19.80 14.40
C LEU A 59 9.85 19.10 13.46
N PRO A 60 10.02 19.23 12.12
CA PRO A 60 9.02 18.72 11.15
C PRO A 60 9.11 17.22 10.87
N TYR A 61 10.23 16.58 11.20
CA TYR A 61 10.49 15.19 10.80
C TYR A 61 10.36 14.21 11.96
N ILE A 62 9.96 12.99 11.66
CA ILE A 62 10.08 11.84 12.57
C ILE A 62 11.57 11.49 12.71
N ALA A 63 12.06 11.27 13.92
CA ALA A 63 13.43 10.85 14.14
C ALA A 63 13.71 9.52 13.39
N ASN A 64 14.87 9.44 12.76
CA ASN A 64 15.31 8.27 11.97
C ASN A 64 14.44 7.91 10.74
N SER A 65 13.58 8.82 10.28
CA SER A 65 12.81 8.56 9.06
C SER A 65 13.62 8.88 7.79
N VAL A 66 13.19 8.28 6.67
CA VAL A 66 13.53 8.72 5.32
C VAL A 66 12.30 9.36 4.70
N VAL A 67 12.49 10.45 3.94
CA VAL A 67 11.37 11.25 3.42
C VAL A 67 11.25 11.06 1.92
N ALA A 68 10.09 10.61 1.49
CA ALA A 68 9.73 10.44 0.08
C ALA A 68 8.25 10.83 -0.15
N PRO A 69 7.93 12.15 -0.24
CA PRO A 69 6.57 12.63 -0.32
C PRO A 69 5.81 11.98 -1.47
N TYR A 70 4.56 11.56 -1.22
CA TYR A 70 3.79 10.77 -2.16
C TYR A 70 3.60 11.43 -3.52
N ALA A 71 3.32 12.73 -3.54
CA ALA A 71 3.06 13.46 -4.78
C ALA A 71 4.30 13.70 -5.63
N SER A 72 5.52 13.72 -5.05
CA SER A 72 6.72 14.22 -5.73
C SER A 72 7.89 13.25 -5.79
N ALA A 73 7.93 12.21 -4.96
CA ALA A 73 9.06 11.28 -4.91
C ALA A 73 9.15 10.34 -6.12
N GLY A 74 8.06 10.17 -6.89
CA GLY A 74 8.06 9.30 -8.07
C GLY A 74 7.36 7.96 -7.87
N TRP A 75 6.50 7.83 -6.85
CA TRP A 75 5.66 6.64 -6.62
C TRP A 75 4.65 6.37 -7.72
N ARG A 76 4.33 7.39 -8.52
CA ARG A 76 3.38 7.32 -9.62
C ARG A 76 3.89 8.10 -10.84
N THR A 77 3.48 7.66 -12.03
CA THR A 77 3.83 8.32 -13.29
C THR A 77 2.67 8.32 -14.28
N GLU A 78 2.87 8.96 -15.41
CA GLU A 78 1.99 8.83 -16.57
C GLU A 78 2.55 7.72 -17.50
N VAL A 79 1.71 6.73 -17.82
CA VAL A 79 2.03 5.67 -18.78
C VAL A 79 1.08 5.76 -19.97
N GLN A 80 1.59 5.95 -21.17
CA GLN A 80 0.82 6.04 -22.42
C GLN A 80 -0.33 7.08 -22.39
N GLY A 81 -0.14 8.19 -21.67
CA GLY A 81 -1.15 9.24 -21.52
C GLY A 81 -2.17 8.99 -20.39
N VAL A 82 -2.04 7.91 -19.64
CA VAL A 82 -2.86 7.61 -18.47
C VAL A 82 -2.11 8.00 -17.19
N PRO A 83 -2.58 8.99 -16.44
CA PRO A 83 -1.90 9.49 -15.26
C PRO A 83 -2.05 8.55 -14.06
N GLY A 84 -1.07 8.58 -13.17
CA GLY A 84 -1.16 7.98 -11.84
C GLY A 84 -0.88 6.50 -11.75
N GLN A 85 -0.34 5.89 -12.80
CA GLN A 85 0.04 4.49 -12.82
C GLN A 85 1.37 4.24 -12.10
N ILE A 86 1.63 2.96 -11.76
CA ILE A 86 2.92 2.56 -11.24
C ILE A 86 4.02 2.80 -12.29
N PRO A 87 5.17 3.38 -11.90
CA PRO A 87 6.31 3.51 -12.81
C PRO A 87 6.88 2.14 -13.22
N PRO A 88 7.74 2.08 -14.24
CA PRO A 88 8.49 0.87 -14.54
C PRO A 88 9.19 0.28 -13.32
N VAL A 89 9.16 -1.05 -13.18
CA VAL A 89 9.68 -1.79 -12.01
C VAL A 89 11.08 -1.35 -11.62
N GLU A 90 11.98 -1.21 -12.58
CA GLU A 90 13.37 -0.82 -12.35
C GLU A 90 13.48 0.60 -11.78
N GLN A 91 12.59 1.51 -12.18
CA GLN A 91 12.58 2.88 -11.69
C GLN A 91 12.08 2.96 -10.24
N VAL A 92 11.08 2.17 -9.89
CA VAL A 92 10.58 2.11 -8.50
C VAL A 92 11.57 1.40 -7.58
N ALA A 93 12.20 0.32 -8.04
CA ALA A 93 13.24 -0.37 -7.30
C ALA A 93 14.46 0.56 -7.04
N GLU A 94 14.86 1.37 -8.04
CA GLU A 94 15.91 2.38 -7.87
C GLU A 94 15.50 3.48 -6.87
N LEU A 95 14.24 3.94 -6.91
CA LEU A 95 13.72 4.88 -5.92
C LEU A 95 13.83 4.31 -4.51
N ILE A 96 13.32 3.07 -4.28
CA ILE A 96 13.34 2.41 -2.97
C ILE A 96 14.79 2.24 -2.48
N GLY A 97 15.68 1.72 -3.31
CA GLY A 97 17.10 1.58 -2.95
C GLY A 97 17.78 2.92 -2.64
N SER A 98 17.42 4.00 -3.35
CA SER A 98 17.97 5.35 -3.09
C SER A 98 17.56 5.91 -1.73
N LEU A 99 16.46 5.43 -1.15
CA LEU A 99 16.00 5.75 0.20
C LEU A 99 16.70 4.92 1.29
N GLY A 100 17.66 4.06 0.91
CA GLY A 100 18.37 3.20 1.83
C GLY A 100 17.58 1.97 2.27
N ILE A 101 16.57 1.57 1.52
CA ILE A 101 15.71 0.41 1.81
C ILE A 101 16.20 -0.78 1.00
N ASP A 102 16.45 -1.91 1.65
CA ASP A 102 16.74 -3.20 1.02
C ASP A 102 15.63 -4.24 1.31
N ASN A 103 15.85 -5.47 0.83
CA ASN A 103 14.83 -6.53 0.95
C ASN A 103 14.73 -7.15 2.36
N ASP A 104 15.66 -6.85 3.26
CA ASP A 104 15.67 -7.37 4.64
C ASP A 104 15.02 -6.38 5.64
N ASP A 105 14.64 -5.17 5.16
CA ASP A 105 14.07 -4.12 6.00
C ASP A 105 12.56 -4.29 6.21
N HIS A 106 12.07 -3.96 7.41
CA HIS A 106 10.66 -3.73 7.67
C HIS A 106 10.32 -2.25 7.45
N VAL A 107 9.59 -1.96 6.40
CA VAL A 107 9.19 -0.60 6.02
C VAL A 107 7.91 -0.18 6.72
N VAL A 108 7.94 0.92 7.49
CA VAL A 108 6.74 1.49 8.11
C VAL A 108 6.38 2.81 7.42
N ILE A 109 5.33 2.79 6.62
CA ILE A 109 4.83 3.93 5.86
C ILE A 109 4.06 4.87 6.77
N VAL A 110 4.43 6.16 6.77
CA VAL A 110 3.79 7.18 7.60
C VAL A 110 3.08 8.22 6.75
N PRO A 111 1.74 8.17 6.67
CA PRO A 111 0.89 9.23 6.13
C PRO A 111 0.60 10.32 7.17
N TRP A 112 -0.14 11.38 6.81
CA TRP A 112 -0.69 12.33 7.77
C TRP A 112 -1.74 11.70 8.69
N GLY A 113 -2.59 10.82 8.18
CA GLY A 113 -3.70 10.22 8.89
C GLY A 113 -4.92 11.15 8.99
N THR A 114 -5.17 11.98 7.98
CA THR A 114 -6.27 12.97 8.00
C THR A 114 -7.60 12.40 7.52
N ASP A 115 -7.63 11.78 6.37
CA ASP A 115 -8.83 11.26 5.73
C ASP A 115 -8.53 10.13 4.75
N SER A 116 -9.57 9.50 4.21
CA SER A 116 -9.43 8.36 3.31
C SER A 116 -8.78 8.69 1.95
N SER A 117 -8.79 9.95 1.53
CA SER A 117 -8.09 10.35 0.32
C SER A 117 -6.59 10.50 0.58
N GLU A 118 -6.20 11.09 1.70
CA GLU A 118 -4.79 11.22 2.09
C GLU A 118 -4.17 9.85 2.37
N ILE A 119 -4.88 8.98 3.12
CA ILE A 119 -4.42 7.62 3.40
C ILE A 119 -4.22 6.79 2.12
N GLY A 120 -4.89 7.15 1.03
CA GLY A 120 -4.69 6.56 -0.29
C GLY A 120 -3.25 6.65 -0.79
N GLY A 121 -2.48 7.62 -0.35
CA GLY A 121 -1.03 7.68 -0.59
C GLY A 121 -0.30 6.52 0.08
N ALA A 122 -0.62 6.25 1.36
CA ALA A 122 0.02 5.17 2.11
C ALA A 122 -0.35 3.78 1.58
N THR A 123 -1.64 3.53 1.32
CA THR A 123 -2.08 2.26 0.76
C THR A 123 -1.54 2.02 -0.65
N ARG A 124 -1.35 3.10 -1.44
CA ARG A 124 -0.74 3.00 -2.77
C ARG A 124 0.74 2.66 -2.71
N VAL A 125 1.49 3.26 -1.78
CA VAL A 125 2.91 2.93 -1.56
C VAL A 125 3.03 1.51 -1.00
N TYR A 126 2.17 1.13 -0.05
CA TYR A 126 2.08 -0.23 0.48
C TYR A 126 1.84 -1.27 -0.63
N TRP A 127 0.81 -1.06 -1.46
CA TRP A 127 0.53 -1.91 -2.62
C TRP A 127 1.73 -1.99 -3.58
N THR A 128 2.48 -0.91 -3.74
CA THR A 128 3.68 -0.90 -4.58
C THR A 128 4.76 -1.83 -4.02
N PHE A 129 5.02 -1.82 -2.71
CA PHE A 129 5.94 -2.76 -2.07
C PHE A 129 5.48 -4.22 -2.24
N LYS A 130 4.20 -4.50 -1.99
CA LYS A 130 3.62 -5.83 -2.17
C LYS A 130 3.74 -6.30 -3.62
N TYR A 131 3.40 -5.45 -4.59
CA TYR A 131 3.55 -5.73 -6.02
C TYR A 131 4.99 -6.03 -6.42
N LEU A 132 5.98 -5.42 -5.75
CA LEU A 132 7.40 -5.70 -5.96
C LEU A 132 7.92 -6.89 -5.14
N GLY A 133 7.06 -7.63 -4.47
CA GLY A 133 7.41 -8.83 -3.70
C GLY A 133 8.03 -8.55 -2.34
N HIS A 134 7.79 -7.37 -1.77
CA HIS A 134 8.28 -7.01 -0.45
C HIS A 134 7.14 -7.07 0.57
N ASP A 135 7.14 -8.11 1.40
CA ASP A 135 6.09 -8.38 2.38
C ASP A 135 6.33 -7.72 3.75
N GLU A 136 7.57 -7.38 4.08
CA GLU A 136 7.93 -6.72 5.33
C GLU A 136 7.59 -5.22 5.28
N VAL A 137 6.30 -4.90 5.09
CA VAL A 137 5.78 -3.54 4.99
C VAL A 137 4.53 -3.35 5.85
N SER A 138 4.42 -2.19 6.50
CA SER A 138 3.27 -1.81 7.33
C SER A 138 2.90 -0.35 7.09
N ILE A 139 1.64 0.00 7.36
CA ILE A 139 1.20 1.39 7.47
C ILE A 139 1.04 1.74 8.95
N LEU A 140 1.54 2.90 9.36
CA LEU A 140 1.25 3.46 10.68
C LEU A 140 -0.23 3.86 10.75
N ASP A 141 -1.05 3.06 11.43
CA ASP A 141 -2.48 3.31 11.57
C ASP A 141 -2.74 4.60 12.36
N GLY A 142 -3.41 5.54 11.70
CA GLY A 142 -3.60 6.90 12.19
C GLY A 142 -2.45 7.86 11.88
N GLY A 143 -1.39 7.38 11.24
CA GLY A 143 -0.31 8.19 10.68
C GLY A 143 0.37 9.14 11.67
N TRP A 144 0.92 10.21 11.14
CA TRP A 144 1.55 11.29 11.92
C TRP A 144 0.69 11.78 13.08
N ARG A 145 -0.62 11.93 12.90
CA ARG A 145 -1.52 12.42 13.97
C ARG A 145 -1.43 11.58 15.23
N GLN A 146 -1.40 10.26 15.10
CA GLN A 146 -1.32 9.34 16.24
C GLN A 146 0.10 9.29 16.81
N TYR A 147 1.13 9.36 15.95
CA TYR A 147 2.52 9.40 16.38
C TYR A 147 2.82 10.65 17.23
N ASP A 148 2.42 11.83 16.73
CA ASP A 148 2.59 13.10 17.45
C ASP A 148 1.80 13.14 18.77
N ALA A 149 0.55 12.65 18.75
CA ALA A 149 -0.28 12.54 19.96
C ALA A 149 0.29 11.57 21.01
N ALA A 150 1.01 10.53 20.58
CA ALA A 150 1.72 9.59 21.45
C ALA A 150 3.06 10.13 21.99
N GLY A 151 3.47 11.32 21.57
CA GLY A 151 4.72 11.97 21.99
C GLY A 151 5.94 11.44 21.23
N GLY A 152 5.77 11.07 19.98
CA GLY A 152 6.84 10.59 19.12
C GLY A 152 8.00 11.58 18.98
N GLU A 153 9.20 11.06 18.89
CA GLU A 153 10.40 11.87 18.77
C GLU A 153 10.47 12.57 17.41
N ARG A 154 10.71 13.88 17.42
CA ARG A 154 10.81 14.72 16.23
C ARG A 154 12.15 15.43 16.17
N VAL A 155 12.64 15.66 14.95
CA VAL A 155 13.92 16.32 14.68
C VAL A 155 13.77 17.44 13.65
N ALA A 156 14.73 18.39 13.69
CA ALA A 156 14.79 19.50 12.75
C ALA A 156 15.39 19.11 11.39
N GLU A 157 16.29 18.16 11.41
CA GLU A 157 17.06 17.72 10.23
C GLU A 157 17.21 16.20 10.26
N LEU A 158 17.23 15.60 9.07
CA LEU A 158 17.50 14.18 8.86
C LEU A 158 18.87 14.00 8.20
N ALA A 159 19.53 12.89 8.51
CA ALA A 159 20.68 12.45 7.74
C ALA A 159 20.21 11.97 6.34
N ALA A 160 21.02 12.24 5.31
CA ALA A 160 20.76 11.63 4.02
C ALA A 160 20.91 10.10 4.15
N PRO A 161 19.98 9.30 3.61
CA PRO A 161 20.10 7.85 3.64
C PRO A 161 21.33 7.40 2.84
N GLU A 162 21.97 6.32 3.27
CA GLU A 162 22.94 5.59 2.45
C GLU A 162 22.15 4.69 1.51
N ALA A 163 22.40 4.79 0.19
CA ALA A 163 21.68 3.99 -0.77
C ALA A 163 21.94 2.48 -0.55
N ALA A 164 20.88 1.69 -0.68
CA ALA A 164 20.90 0.23 -0.62
C ALA A 164 20.53 -0.37 -1.99
N GLU A 165 20.59 -1.70 -2.11
CA GLU A 165 20.14 -2.43 -3.29
C GLU A 165 18.78 -3.08 -2.98
N PHE A 166 17.73 -2.66 -3.71
CA PHE A 166 16.42 -3.28 -3.63
C PHE A 166 16.15 -4.10 -4.89
N THR A 167 15.85 -5.39 -4.72
CA THR A 167 15.55 -6.30 -5.81
C THR A 167 14.06 -6.62 -5.83
N ALA A 168 13.40 -6.29 -6.94
CA ALA A 168 11.98 -6.59 -7.13
C ALA A 168 11.75 -8.06 -7.54
N ASP A 169 10.75 -8.69 -6.94
CA ASP A 169 10.15 -9.99 -7.31
C ASP A 169 8.66 -9.78 -7.57
N VAL A 170 8.33 -9.39 -8.81
CA VAL A 170 7.00 -8.89 -9.18
C VAL A 170 5.90 -9.93 -8.94
N GLN A 171 4.82 -9.51 -8.28
CA GLN A 171 3.61 -10.28 -7.99
C GLN A 171 2.49 -9.87 -8.97
N PRO A 172 2.40 -10.50 -10.14
CA PRO A 172 1.47 -10.07 -11.20
C PRO A 172 -0.01 -10.26 -10.82
N GLU A 173 -0.32 -11.11 -9.87
CA GLU A 173 -1.67 -11.35 -9.35
C GLU A 173 -2.26 -10.15 -8.59
N LEU A 174 -1.42 -9.22 -8.13
CA LEU A 174 -1.88 -8.02 -7.41
C LEU A 174 -2.33 -6.89 -8.34
N ILE A 175 -2.07 -7.00 -9.65
CA ILE A 175 -2.44 -5.99 -10.64
C ILE A 175 -3.34 -6.60 -11.72
N ALA A 176 -4.51 -5.97 -11.95
CA ALA A 176 -5.37 -6.28 -13.08
C ALA A 176 -5.08 -5.35 -14.26
N THR A 177 -5.10 -5.91 -15.45
CA THR A 177 -4.99 -5.18 -16.72
C THR A 177 -6.37 -4.84 -17.28
N THR A 178 -6.41 -4.02 -18.32
CA THR A 178 -7.66 -3.79 -19.08
C THR A 178 -8.25 -5.08 -19.65
N ASP A 179 -7.42 -6.05 -20.07
CA ASP A 179 -7.90 -7.32 -20.59
C ASP A 179 -8.54 -8.17 -19.50
N ASP A 180 -7.99 -8.17 -18.27
CA ASP A 180 -8.60 -8.84 -17.12
C ASP A 180 -9.96 -8.23 -16.76
N VAL A 181 -10.10 -6.90 -16.83
CA VAL A 181 -11.39 -6.24 -16.63
C VAL A 181 -12.40 -6.59 -17.72
N LEU A 182 -11.98 -6.70 -18.98
CA LEU A 182 -12.84 -7.16 -20.08
C LEU A 182 -13.28 -8.62 -19.87
N GLU A 183 -12.38 -9.50 -19.41
CA GLU A 183 -12.72 -10.88 -19.05
C GLU A 183 -13.69 -10.93 -17.86
N ALA A 184 -13.52 -10.07 -16.86
CA ALA A 184 -14.42 -9.95 -15.72
C ALA A 184 -15.86 -9.64 -16.14
N LEU A 185 -16.06 -8.79 -17.17
CA LEU A 185 -17.41 -8.51 -17.73
C LEU A 185 -18.08 -9.77 -18.33
N GLU A 186 -17.29 -10.74 -18.80
CA GLU A 186 -17.81 -11.98 -19.39
C GLU A 186 -17.98 -13.09 -18.36
N THR A 187 -17.11 -13.16 -17.37
CA THR A 187 -17.05 -14.25 -16.37
C THR A 187 -17.84 -13.94 -15.10
N GLY A 188 -18.08 -12.66 -14.82
CA GLY A 188 -18.78 -12.22 -13.62
C GLY A 188 -17.87 -12.09 -12.38
N VAL A 189 -16.54 -11.97 -12.57
CA VAL A 189 -15.63 -11.55 -11.50
C VAL A 189 -16.07 -10.18 -10.96
N ALA A 190 -16.08 -10.03 -9.65
CA ALA A 190 -16.59 -8.83 -9.01
C ALA A 190 -15.73 -7.60 -9.33
N LEU A 191 -16.35 -6.57 -9.90
CA LEU A 191 -15.70 -5.27 -10.14
C LEU A 191 -16.13 -4.29 -9.04
N VAL A 192 -15.17 -3.80 -8.23
CA VAL A 192 -15.45 -2.93 -7.08
C VAL A 192 -14.96 -1.51 -7.36
N ASP A 193 -15.89 -0.58 -7.52
CA ASP A 193 -15.59 0.84 -7.72
C ASP A 193 -15.41 1.56 -6.38
N GLY A 194 -14.18 2.00 -6.09
CA GLY A 194 -13.81 2.73 -4.87
C GLY A 194 -14.10 4.23 -4.89
N ARG A 195 -14.75 4.74 -5.95
CA ARG A 195 -15.06 6.17 -6.10
C ARG A 195 -16.27 6.59 -5.24
N PRO A 196 -16.39 7.92 -4.96
CA PRO A 196 -17.62 8.44 -4.39
C PRO A 196 -18.86 8.09 -5.21
N VAL A 197 -20.00 7.94 -4.53
CA VAL A 197 -21.28 7.53 -5.14
C VAL A 197 -21.67 8.40 -6.34
N GLU A 198 -21.46 9.71 -6.26
CA GLU A 198 -21.83 10.66 -7.33
C GLU A 198 -21.00 10.42 -8.62
N GLN A 199 -19.79 9.85 -8.49
CA GLN A 199 -18.98 9.49 -9.65
C GLN A 199 -19.38 8.13 -10.21
N PHE A 200 -19.73 7.19 -9.34
CA PHE A 200 -20.27 5.88 -9.72
C PHE A 200 -21.61 6.00 -10.47
N GLU A 201 -22.54 6.81 -9.95
CA GLU A 201 -23.84 7.06 -10.55
C GLU A 201 -23.80 7.97 -11.79
N GLY A 202 -22.61 8.47 -12.17
CA GLY A 202 -22.43 9.30 -13.35
C GLY A 202 -22.94 10.73 -13.20
N GLU A 203 -23.16 11.22 -11.99
CA GLU A 203 -23.52 12.61 -11.74
C GLU A 203 -22.32 13.55 -11.91
N THR A 204 -21.14 13.09 -11.52
CA THR A 204 -19.86 13.82 -11.65
C THR A 204 -18.74 12.89 -12.16
N LYS A 205 -17.61 13.47 -12.49
CA LYS A 205 -16.40 12.71 -12.84
C LYS A 205 -15.13 13.47 -12.51
N SER A 206 -14.04 12.75 -12.33
CA SER A 206 -12.70 13.33 -12.27
C SER A 206 -12.32 13.98 -13.61
N PRO A 207 -11.56 15.10 -13.63
CA PRO A 207 -11.10 15.73 -14.87
C PRO A 207 -10.27 14.80 -15.78
N VAL A 208 -9.62 13.78 -15.23
CA VAL A 208 -8.79 12.83 -15.98
C VAL A 208 -9.58 11.67 -16.58
N VAL A 209 -10.88 11.56 -16.26
CA VAL A 209 -11.78 10.51 -16.78
C VAL A 209 -12.58 11.07 -17.95
N ALA A 210 -12.60 10.37 -19.08
CA ALA A 210 -13.23 10.89 -20.30
C ALA A 210 -14.77 10.80 -20.31
N ALA A 211 -15.37 9.78 -19.66
CA ALA A 211 -16.82 9.57 -19.61
C ALA A 211 -17.37 9.60 -18.18
N LEU A 212 -18.66 9.93 -18.05
CA LEU A 212 -19.45 9.78 -16.81
C LEU A 212 -19.86 8.31 -16.63
N GLY A 213 -20.12 7.89 -15.38
CA GLY A 213 -20.58 6.54 -15.06
C GLY A 213 -19.44 5.62 -14.65
N THR A 214 -19.68 4.31 -14.67
CA THR A 214 -18.78 3.27 -14.18
C THR A 214 -18.58 2.15 -15.20
N ILE A 215 -17.72 1.18 -14.90
CA ILE A 215 -17.57 -0.06 -15.67
C ILE A 215 -18.85 -0.89 -15.44
N PRO A 216 -19.50 -1.39 -16.50
CA PRO A 216 -20.79 -2.08 -16.38
C PRO A 216 -20.75 -3.27 -15.42
N GLY A 217 -21.80 -3.40 -14.61
CA GLY A 217 -21.94 -4.50 -13.64
C GLY A 217 -21.08 -4.36 -12.41
N SER A 218 -20.33 -3.26 -12.23
CA SER A 218 -19.56 -3.03 -11.02
C SER A 218 -20.46 -2.66 -9.84
N VAL A 219 -19.96 -2.97 -8.63
CA VAL A 219 -20.55 -2.54 -7.37
C VAL A 219 -19.76 -1.37 -6.80
N ASN A 220 -20.41 -0.52 -6.00
CA ASN A 220 -19.73 0.63 -5.39
C ASN A 220 -19.50 0.42 -3.89
N ILE A 221 -18.26 0.51 -3.48
CA ILE A 221 -17.85 0.64 -2.08
C ILE A 221 -16.87 1.83 -2.01
N PRO A 222 -17.35 3.02 -1.67
CA PRO A 222 -16.51 4.21 -1.62
C PRO A 222 -15.29 4.03 -0.71
N HIS A 223 -14.14 4.50 -1.13
CA HIS A 223 -12.89 4.42 -0.35
C HIS A 223 -13.03 4.96 1.08
N SER A 224 -13.96 5.91 1.29
CA SER A 224 -14.24 6.51 2.59
C SER A 224 -14.84 5.52 3.62
N GLU A 225 -15.37 4.38 3.17
CA GLU A 225 -15.92 3.36 4.06
C GLU A 225 -14.80 2.51 4.73
N PHE A 226 -13.59 2.52 4.16
CA PHE A 226 -12.46 1.74 4.68
C PHE A 226 -11.59 2.49 5.69
N TYR A 227 -11.80 3.80 5.88
CA TYR A 227 -11.01 4.62 6.81
C TYR A 227 -11.84 5.68 7.49
N SER A 228 -11.79 5.72 8.81
CA SER A 228 -12.48 6.73 9.62
C SER A 228 -11.59 7.95 9.86
N SER A 229 -11.95 9.08 9.26
CA SER A 229 -11.27 10.37 9.49
C SER A 229 -11.45 10.88 10.91
N GLU A 230 -12.55 10.52 11.59
CA GLU A 230 -12.84 10.92 12.97
C GLU A 230 -11.86 10.26 13.95
N TYR A 231 -11.63 8.95 13.78
CA TYR A 231 -10.76 8.18 14.67
C TYR A 231 -9.34 8.02 14.13
N ALA A 232 -9.08 8.44 12.89
CA ALA A 232 -7.84 8.20 12.16
C ALA A 232 -7.44 6.72 12.22
N ARG A 233 -8.34 5.83 11.74
CA ARG A 233 -8.20 4.38 11.81
C ARG A 233 -8.80 3.69 10.61
N PHE A 234 -8.17 2.62 10.17
CA PHE A 234 -8.75 1.70 9.20
C PHE A 234 -9.96 0.96 9.77
N ALA A 235 -10.87 0.57 8.88
CA ALA A 235 -12.00 -0.28 9.21
C ALA A 235 -11.51 -1.64 9.75
N GLN A 236 -12.31 -2.23 10.65
CA GLN A 236 -12.01 -3.57 11.16
C GLN A 236 -12.47 -4.65 10.17
N PRO A 237 -11.91 -5.87 10.20
CA PRO A 237 -12.27 -6.96 9.28
C PRO A 237 -13.78 -7.21 9.17
N GLU A 238 -14.49 -7.15 10.30
CA GLU A 238 -15.94 -7.37 10.33
C GLU A 238 -16.71 -6.26 9.60
N THR A 239 -16.19 -5.04 9.62
CA THR A 239 -16.76 -3.91 8.86
C THR A 239 -16.54 -4.11 7.38
N VAL A 240 -15.34 -4.49 6.96
CA VAL A 240 -15.03 -4.76 5.55
C VAL A 240 -15.88 -5.91 5.01
N ALA A 241 -16.02 -7.00 5.77
CA ALA A 241 -16.90 -8.12 5.40
C ALA A 241 -18.36 -7.67 5.22
N ALA A 242 -18.86 -6.82 6.10
CA ALA A 242 -20.23 -6.28 5.99
C ALA A 242 -20.42 -5.37 4.77
N LEU A 243 -19.39 -4.61 4.36
CA LEU A 243 -19.42 -3.78 3.16
C LEU A 243 -19.56 -4.65 1.90
N LEU A 244 -18.80 -5.75 1.80
CA LEU A 244 -18.90 -6.71 0.70
C LEU A 244 -20.27 -7.41 0.68
N GLU A 245 -20.76 -7.88 1.82
CA GLU A 245 -22.07 -8.50 1.93
C GLU A 245 -23.20 -7.56 1.46
N ALA A 246 -23.10 -6.27 1.78
CA ALA A 246 -24.10 -5.27 1.38
C ALA A 246 -24.22 -5.10 -0.14
N VAL A 247 -23.15 -5.41 -0.89
CA VAL A 247 -23.13 -5.37 -2.37
C VAL A 247 -23.14 -6.77 -3.00
N ASN A 248 -23.43 -7.81 -2.20
CA ASN A 248 -23.49 -9.23 -2.60
C ASN A 248 -22.17 -9.77 -3.19
N VAL A 249 -21.03 -9.35 -2.68
CA VAL A 249 -19.71 -9.91 -2.98
C VAL A 249 -19.25 -10.76 -1.79
N GLY A 250 -18.75 -11.95 -2.05
CA GLY A 250 -18.26 -12.86 -1.02
C GLY A 250 -16.92 -12.37 -0.43
N PRO A 251 -16.62 -12.70 0.85
CA PRO A 251 -15.38 -12.23 1.50
C PRO A 251 -14.09 -12.79 0.89
N ASP A 252 -14.15 -13.95 0.23
CA ASP A 252 -13.03 -14.61 -0.45
C ASP A 252 -13.22 -14.63 -1.97
N GLU A 253 -14.18 -13.87 -2.49
CA GLU A 253 -14.51 -13.83 -3.91
C GLU A 253 -13.44 -13.07 -4.69
N GLU A 254 -13.08 -13.60 -5.87
CA GLU A 254 -12.19 -12.90 -6.79
C GLU A 254 -12.77 -11.54 -7.16
N SER A 255 -11.96 -10.50 -7.00
CA SER A 255 -12.42 -9.13 -7.21
C SER A 255 -11.34 -8.24 -7.81
N ILE A 256 -11.76 -7.33 -8.68
CA ILE A 256 -10.90 -6.29 -9.25
C ILE A 256 -11.38 -4.94 -8.72
N VAL A 257 -10.50 -4.26 -7.98
CA VAL A 257 -10.79 -2.95 -7.41
C VAL A 257 -10.29 -1.84 -8.34
N PHE A 258 -11.09 -0.82 -8.59
CA PHE A 258 -10.70 0.32 -9.40
C PHE A 258 -11.24 1.65 -8.86
N CYS A 259 -10.73 2.77 -9.38
CA CYS A 259 -11.25 4.11 -9.08
C CYS A 259 -11.09 5.05 -10.27
N ASN A 260 -10.49 6.24 -10.10
CA ASN A 260 -10.12 7.12 -11.22
C ASN A 260 -8.74 6.81 -11.79
N THR A 261 -7.73 6.56 -10.92
CA THR A 261 -6.30 6.46 -11.25
C THR A 261 -5.53 5.56 -10.29
N GLY A 262 -6.13 4.51 -9.72
CA GLY A 262 -5.50 3.59 -8.79
C GLY A 262 -5.25 4.11 -7.35
N HIS A 263 -5.47 5.40 -7.08
CA HIS A 263 -5.21 6.00 -5.77
C HIS A 263 -6.24 5.58 -4.71
N TRP A 264 -7.53 5.83 -4.93
CA TRP A 264 -8.60 5.39 -4.01
C TRP A 264 -8.84 3.88 -4.09
N ALA A 265 -8.56 3.28 -5.25
CA ALA A 265 -8.62 1.83 -5.42
C ALA A 265 -7.66 1.12 -4.46
N SER A 266 -6.48 1.69 -4.19
CA SER A 266 -5.55 1.08 -3.24
C SER A 266 -6.08 1.06 -1.80
N VAL A 267 -6.94 2.03 -1.41
CA VAL A 267 -7.60 2.02 -0.08
C VAL A 267 -8.59 0.85 0.02
N ALA A 268 -9.42 0.67 -1.01
CA ALA A 268 -10.36 -0.43 -1.05
C ALA A 268 -9.63 -1.78 -1.17
N TRP A 269 -8.61 -1.88 -2.04
CA TRP A 269 -7.77 -3.07 -2.15
C TRP A 269 -7.12 -3.44 -0.79
N PHE A 270 -6.54 -2.47 -0.08
CA PHE A 270 -5.96 -2.69 1.23
C PHE A 270 -6.99 -3.21 2.24
N GLY A 271 -8.22 -2.66 2.19
CA GLY A 271 -9.33 -3.14 2.99
C GLY A 271 -9.70 -4.60 2.69
N LEU A 272 -9.79 -4.97 1.42
CA LEU A 272 -10.15 -6.32 1.00
C LEU A 272 -8.99 -7.30 1.18
N HIS A 273 -7.84 -6.97 0.64
CA HIS A 273 -6.70 -7.89 0.61
C HIS A 273 -6.03 -8.03 1.98
N GLU A 274 -5.69 -6.92 2.62
CA GLU A 274 -4.85 -6.93 3.82
C GLU A 274 -5.67 -6.97 5.12
N ILE A 275 -6.77 -6.19 5.21
CA ILE A 275 -7.57 -6.16 6.43
C ILE A 275 -8.50 -7.37 6.52
N LEU A 276 -9.19 -7.73 5.44
CA LEU A 276 -10.09 -8.87 5.41
C LEU A 276 -9.36 -10.20 5.15
N GLY A 277 -8.23 -10.16 4.46
CA GLY A 277 -7.44 -11.34 4.09
C GLY A 277 -7.90 -12.01 2.78
N ASN A 278 -8.55 -11.27 1.88
CA ASN A 278 -8.95 -11.78 0.56
C ASN A 278 -7.76 -11.71 -0.42
N GLU A 279 -6.95 -12.75 -0.47
CA GLU A 279 -5.80 -12.85 -1.38
C GLU A 279 -6.18 -12.87 -2.88
N ASN A 280 -7.47 -12.99 -3.22
CA ASN A 280 -7.97 -12.97 -4.59
C ASN A 280 -8.38 -11.56 -5.06
N ALA A 281 -8.11 -10.52 -4.27
CA ALA A 281 -8.38 -9.15 -4.64
C ALA A 281 -7.18 -8.54 -5.39
N SER A 282 -7.40 -8.06 -6.62
CA SER A 282 -6.41 -7.34 -7.42
C SER A 282 -6.81 -5.89 -7.66
N MET A 283 -5.89 -5.05 -8.10
CA MET A 283 -6.17 -3.64 -8.38
C MET A 283 -5.96 -3.32 -9.86
N TYR A 284 -7.00 -2.79 -10.51
CA TYR A 284 -6.87 -2.20 -11.85
C TYR A 284 -6.27 -0.79 -11.74
N ASP A 285 -4.96 -0.72 -11.91
CA ASP A 285 -4.15 0.48 -11.71
C ASP A 285 -4.57 1.65 -12.61
N GLY A 286 -4.77 1.40 -13.92
CA GLY A 286 -5.21 2.41 -14.87
C GLY A 286 -6.63 2.95 -14.62
N SER A 287 -7.47 2.15 -13.98
CA SER A 287 -8.81 2.55 -13.51
C SER A 287 -9.66 3.23 -14.59
N MET A 288 -10.62 4.09 -14.20
CA MET A 288 -11.48 4.81 -15.14
C MET A 288 -10.74 5.74 -16.11
N ALA A 289 -9.56 6.24 -15.74
CA ALA A 289 -8.75 7.07 -16.65
C ALA A 289 -8.28 6.27 -17.87
N GLU A 290 -7.80 5.03 -17.66
CA GLU A 290 -7.42 4.13 -18.74
C GLU A 290 -8.65 3.55 -19.45
N TRP A 291 -9.65 3.12 -18.67
CA TRP A 291 -10.88 2.52 -19.22
C TRP A 291 -11.56 3.44 -20.21
N THR A 292 -11.80 4.68 -19.84
CA THR A 292 -12.53 5.66 -20.66
C THR A 292 -11.68 6.34 -21.74
N ALA A 293 -10.36 6.14 -21.75
CA ALA A 293 -9.49 6.63 -22.82
C ALA A 293 -9.83 5.99 -24.18
N ASP A 294 -10.38 4.77 -24.18
CA ASP A 294 -10.93 4.12 -25.36
C ASP A 294 -12.46 4.19 -25.34
N ALA A 295 -13.03 5.03 -26.20
CA ALA A 295 -14.47 5.23 -26.31
C ALA A 295 -15.26 3.99 -26.78
N SER A 296 -14.59 2.92 -27.20
CA SER A 296 -15.23 1.64 -27.56
C SER A 296 -15.56 0.78 -26.33
N ARG A 297 -14.93 1.07 -25.17
CA ARG A 297 -15.20 0.36 -23.91
C ARG A 297 -16.51 0.87 -23.30
N PRO A 298 -17.38 -0.04 -22.83
CA PRO A 298 -18.68 0.35 -22.31
C PRO A 298 -18.57 1.06 -20.96
N VAL A 299 -19.49 2.01 -20.72
CA VAL A 299 -19.76 2.62 -19.41
C VAL A 299 -21.27 2.62 -19.16
N GLU A 300 -21.70 2.50 -17.91
CA GLU A 300 -23.10 2.63 -17.49
C GLU A 300 -23.30 3.72 -16.43
#